data_730e0f7392c18c2e8179d54e2dc64b16
#
_entry.id   730e0f7392c18c2e8179d54e2dc64b16
#
_cell.length_a   1.000
_cell.length_b   1.000
_cell.length_c   1.000
_cell.angle_alpha   90.00
_cell.angle_beta   90.00
_cell.angle_gamma   90.00
#
_symmetry.space_group_name_H-M   'P 1'
#
loop_
_entity.id
_entity.type
_entity.pdbx_description
1 polymer ?
#
loop_
_entity_poly.entity_id
_entity_poly.type
_entity_poly.pdbx_seq_one_letter_code
_entity_poly.pdbx_strand_id
1 'polypeptide(L)'
;MSAFRGFRRYLLACSLIVVLQPVHRASHQQAATLRDGQHDFDFEIGNWKTHLSRLQHPLRGSRSWIEYEGTSVVRKIWDGRANLVELEVDGPTGHVEGLSLRLYNPESHQWSLNFANASGGTLSVPTVGEFKNGRGEFYDQEPFNGRMILVRNVWMDMKANSCRFEQAFSDDGGKTWETNWIAVDTRVE
;
A
#
# COMPACT_ATOMS: atom_id res chain seq x y z
N MET A 1 82.99 68.89 3.18
CA MET A 1 81.78 68.76 2.31
C MET A 1 81.32 67.25 2.39
N SER A 2 80.37 66.95 3.22
CA SER A 2 79.90 65.57 3.44
C SER A 2 78.39 65.58 3.53
N ALA A 3 77.75 64.88 2.62
CA ALA A 3 76.31 64.79 2.51
C ALA A 3 75.79 63.59 3.30
N PHE A 4 74.97 63.80 4.32
CA PHE A 4 74.27 62.79 5.06
C PHE A 4 73.01 62.37 4.29
N ARG A 5 72.95 61.10 3.92
CA ARG A 5 71.74 60.48 3.39
C ARG A 5 70.96 59.80 4.54
N GLY A 6 69.76 60.27 4.82
CA GLY A 6 68.86 59.71 5.77
C GLY A 6 68.16 58.46 5.21
N PHE A 7 68.23 57.40 5.98
CA PHE A 7 67.56 56.11 5.71
C PHE A 7 66.15 56.10 6.36
N ARG A 8 65.11 56.20 5.51
CA ARG A 8 63.70 56.05 5.98
C ARG A 8 63.34 54.58 6.09
N ARG A 9 63.12 54.10 7.32
CA ARG A 9 62.58 52.77 7.59
C ARG A 9 61.07 52.80 7.36
N TYR A 10 60.59 52.02 6.40
CA TYR A 10 59.15 51.70 6.25
C TYR A 10 58.84 50.48 7.10
N LEU A 11 57.97 50.64 8.11
CA LEU A 11 57.33 49.53 8.85
C LEU A 11 56.18 49.05 8.03
N LEU A 12 56.28 47.83 7.47
CA LEU A 12 55.18 47.11 6.88
C LEU A 12 54.35 46.48 8.03
N ALA A 13 53.14 47.01 8.24
CA ALA A 13 52.16 46.40 9.12
C ALA A 13 51.46 45.30 8.31
N CYS A 14 51.77 44.03 8.62
CA CYS A 14 51.01 42.87 8.13
C CYS A 14 49.70 42.77 8.90
N SER A 15 48.59 43.20 8.30
CA SER A 15 47.24 42.95 8.83
C SER A 15 46.85 41.51 8.53
N LEU A 16 46.77 40.68 9.56
CA LEU A 16 46.21 39.31 9.46
C LEU A 16 44.70 39.41 9.32
N ILE A 17 44.16 39.19 8.10
CA ILE A 17 42.74 39.02 7.91
C ILE A 17 42.37 37.59 8.25
N VAL A 18 41.75 37.39 9.40
CA VAL A 18 41.14 36.09 9.78
C VAL A 18 39.81 35.99 9.05
N VAL A 19 39.78 35.22 7.97
CA VAL A 19 38.54 34.86 7.28
C VAL A 19 37.83 33.76 8.08
N LEU A 20 36.85 34.13 8.88
CA LEU A 20 35.91 33.18 9.50
C LEU A 20 35.03 32.54 8.42
N GLN A 21 35.34 31.31 8.06
CA GLN A 21 34.47 30.54 7.19
C GLN A 21 33.22 30.06 7.97
N PRO A 22 32.00 30.23 7.46
CA PRO A 22 30.81 29.71 8.10
C PRO A 22 30.85 28.17 8.04
N VAL A 23 30.89 27.53 9.20
CA VAL A 23 30.74 26.07 9.33
C VAL A 23 29.29 25.75 8.97
N HIS A 24 29.05 25.29 7.74
CA HIS A 24 27.76 24.71 7.36
C HIS A 24 27.57 23.43 8.17
N ARG A 25 26.78 23.51 9.23
CA ARG A 25 26.24 22.30 9.87
C ARG A 25 25.31 21.65 8.84
N ALA A 26 25.79 20.56 8.22
CA ALA A 26 24.92 19.64 7.51
C ALA A 26 23.91 19.12 8.53
N SER A 27 22.67 19.56 8.45
CA SER A 27 21.57 18.93 9.16
C SER A 27 21.44 17.53 8.57
N HIS A 28 21.87 16.52 9.33
CA HIS A 28 21.50 15.15 9.07
C HIS A 28 19.98 15.07 9.23
N GLN A 29 19.27 15.18 8.13
CA GLN A 29 17.85 14.88 8.07
C GLN A 29 17.74 13.38 8.33
N GLN A 30 17.38 13.03 9.56
CA GLN A 30 17.16 11.66 9.97
C GLN A 30 16.08 11.10 9.05
N ALA A 31 16.43 10.14 8.21
CA ALA A 31 15.46 9.45 7.37
C ALA A 31 14.35 8.94 8.29
N ALA A 32 13.12 9.33 8.02
CA ALA A 32 11.96 8.82 8.78
C ALA A 32 12.01 7.30 8.67
N THR A 33 12.11 6.62 9.82
CA THR A 33 12.02 5.15 9.85
C THR A 33 10.65 4.78 9.30
N LEU A 34 10.63 3.97 8.25
CA LEU A 34 9.38 3.45 7.70
C LEU A 34 8.64 2.69 8.82
N ARG A 35 7.32 2.88 8.91
CA ARG A 35 6.48 2.17 9.85
C ARG A 35 6.50 0.68 9.52
N ASP A 36 6.72 -0.18 10.52
CA ASP A 36 6.54 -1.61 10.35
C ASP A 36 5.04 -1.93 10.23
N GLY A 37 4.65 -2.48 9.10
CA GLY A 37 3.27 -2.84 8.78
C GLY A 37 2.98 -4.34 8.90
N GLN A 38 3.89 -5.14 9.48
CA GLN A 38 3.74 -6.61 9.56
C GLN A 38 2.42 -7.06 10.20
N HIS A 39 1.90 -6.30 11.16
CA HIS A 39 0.69 -6.62 11.90
C HIS A 39 -0.57 -5.93 11.38
N ASP A 40 -0.52 -5.28 10.23
CA ASP A 40 -1.62 -4.47 9.71
C ASP A 40 -2.87 -5.29 9.34
N PHE A 41 -2.72 -6.56 9.02
CA PHE A 41 -3.82 -7.49 8.76
C PHE A 41 -4.23 -8.32 9.98
N ASP A 42 -3.65 -8.12 11.16
CA ASP A 42 -4.00 -8.92 12.36
C ASP A 42 -5.46 -8.74 12.77
N PHE A 43 -6.08 -7.60 12.44
CA PHE A 43 -7.50 -7.35 12.72
C PHE A 43 -8.43 -8.35 12.01
N GLU A 44 -8.03 -8.89 10.87
CA GLU A 44 -8.87 -9.76 10.05
C GLU A 44 -8.70 -11.25 10.40
N ILE A 45 -7.70 -11.63 11.19
CA ILE A 45 -7.48 -13.03 11.59
C ILE A 45 -8.72 -13.58 12.33
N GLY A 46 -9.24 -14.73 11.87
CA GLY A 46 -10.41 -15.40 12.45
C GLY A 46 -11.47 -15.78 11.43
N ASN A 47 -12.70 -16.00 11.91
CA ASN A 47 -13.84 -16.41 11.10
C ASN A 47 -14.82 -15.26 10.91
N TRP A 48 -15.32 -15.12 9.70
CA TRP A 48 -16.17 -14.02 9.30
C TRP A 48 -17.39 -14.50 8.52
N LYS A 49 -18.52 -13.87 8.76
CA LYS A 49 -19.66 -13.90 7.85
C LYS A 49 -19.46 -12.81 6.82
N THR A 50 -19.47 -13.17 5.54
CA THR A 50 -19.19 -12.31 4.41
C THR A 50 -20.43 -12.05 3.59
N HIS A 51 -20.79 -10.78 3.41
CA HIS A 51 -21.73 -10.32 2.40
C HIS A 51 -20.94 -9.70 1.26
N LEU A 52 -21.09 -10.26 0.05
CA LEU A 52 -20.32 -9.87 -1.12
C LEU A 52 -21.25 -9.36 -2.22
N SER A 53 -21.00 -8.14 -2.72
CA SER A 53 -21.65 -7.56 -3.91
C SER A 53 -20.63 -7.54 -5.06
N ARG A 54 -21.00 -8.06 -6.24
CA ARG A 54 -20.18 -8.03 -7.46
C ARG A 54 -20.91 -7.30 -8.58
N LEU A 55 -20.25 -6.29 -9.18
CA LEU A 55 -20.75 -5.61 -10.36
C LEU A 55 -20.68 -6.53 -11.58
N GLN A 56 -21.78 -6.70 -12.30
CA GLN A 56 -21.79 -7.38 -13.58
C GLN A 56 -21.18 -6.52 -14.68
N HIS A 57 -20.36 -7.09 -15.54
CA HIS A 57 -19.74 -6.42 -16.68
C HIS A 57 -19.01 -5.11 -16.33
N PRO A 58 -17.98 -5.15 -15.46
CA PRO A 58 -17.20 -3.96 -15.12
C PRO A 58 -16.64 -3.24 -16.36
N LEU A 59 -16.49 -1.91 -16.26
CA LEU A 59 -16.01 -1.03 -17.32
C LEU A 59 -16.85 -1.05 -18.62
N ARG A 60 -18.13 -1.41 -18.49
CA ARG A 60 -19.13 -1.42 -19.57
C ARG A 60 -20.35 -0.54 -19.27
N GLY A 61 -20.27 0.31 -18.24
CA GLY A 61 -21.38 1.16 -17.81
C GLY A 61 -22.51 0.40 -17.11
N SER A 62 -22.26 -0.82 -16.66
CA SER A 62 -23.23 -1.62 -15.91
C SER A 62 -23.52 -0.99 -14.55
N ARG A 63 -24.75 -1.16 -14.07
CA ARG A 63 -25.19 -0.83 -12.71
C ARG A 63 -25.82 -2.03 -11.99
N SER A 64 -25.72 -3.20 -12.59
CA SER A 64 -26.31 -4.43 -12.05
C SER A 64 -25.33 -5.11 -11.13
N TRP A 65 -25.74 -5.27 -9.87
CA TRP A 65 -24.96 -5.98 -8.84
C TRP A 65 -25.59 -7.33 -8.54
N ILE A 66 -24.75 -8.31 -8.23
CA ILE A 66 -25.15 -9.63 -7.75
C ILE A 66 -24.64 -9.77 -6.33
N GLU A 67 -25.53 -10.20 -5.45
CA GLU A 67 -25.23 -10.41 -4.03
C GLU A 67 -24.93 -11.87 -3.74
N TYR A 68 -23.97 -12.10 -2.85
CA TYR A 68 -23.58 -13.41 -2.36
C TYR A 68 -23.44 -13.35 -0.84
N GLU A 69 -23.74 -14.48 -0.20
CA GLU A 69 -23.58 -14.67 1.25
C GLU A 69 -22.74 -15.88 1.53
N GLY A 70 -21.92 -15.82 2.57
CA GLY A 70 -21.10 -16.94 2.98
C GLY A 70 -20.10 -16.60 4.07
N THR A 71 -18.91 -17.13 3.97
CA THR A 71 -17.89 -17.02 5.02
C THR A 71 -16.52 -16.71 4.44
N SER A 72 -15.72 -16.03 5.26
CA SER A 72 -14.27 -15.89 5.07
C SER A 72 -13.56 -16.42 6.31
N VAL A 73 -12.49 -17.20 6.10
CA VAL A 73 -11.62 -17.68 7.17
C VAL A 73 -10.22 -17.18 6.92
N VAL A 74 -9.67 -16.42 7.88
CA VAL A 74 -8.34 -15.82 7.77
C VAL A 74 -7.40 -16.47 8.78
N ARG A 75 -6.31 -17.07 8.29
CA ARG A 75 -5.31 -17.76 9.11
C ARG A 75 -3.95 -17.08 9.03
N LYS A 76 -3.35 -16.84 10.20
CA LYS A 76 -1.99 -16.33 10.34
C LYS A 76 -0.97 -17.39 9.93
N ILE A 77 0.05 -16.97 9.17
CA ILE A 77 1.20 -17.80 8.76
C ILE A 77 2.48 -17.02 9.10
N TRP A 78 3.57 -17.72 9.45
CA TRP A 78 4.88 -17.12 9.77
C TRP A 78 4.81 -15.97 10.78
N ASP A 79 4.04 -16.19 11.86
CA ASP A 79 3.87 -15.19 12.92
C ASP A 79 3.35 -13.83 12.43
N GLY A 80 2.45 -13.84 11.44
CA GLY A 80 1.81 -12.65 10.89
C GLY A 80 2.53 -12.03 9.70
N ARG A 81 3.70 -12.52 9.29
CA ARG A 81 4.35 -12.07 8.04
C ARG A 81 3.65 -12.55 6.78
N ALA A 82 2.74 -13.49 6.93
CA ALA A 82 1.83 -13.90 5.89
C ALA A 82 0.47 -14.26 6.50
N ASN A 83 -0.58 -14.24 5.69
CA ASN A 83 -1.87 -14.82 6.02
C ASN A 83 -2.52 -15.44 4.80
N LEU A 84 -3.41 -16.39 5.06
CA LEU A 84 -4.21 -17.07 4.07
C LEU A 84 -5.68 -16.77 4.35
N VAL A 85 -6.42 -16.35 3.32
CA VAL A 85 -7.86 -16.17 3.35
C VAL A 85 -8.52 -17.22 2.48
N GLU A 86 -9.51 -17.90 3.03
CA GLU A 86 -10.45 -18.75 2.29
C GLU A 86 -11.81 -18.04 2.27
N LEU A 87 -12.34 -17.78 1.09
CA LEU A 87 -13.65 -17.18 0.86
C LEU A 87 -14.56 -18.22 0.22
N GLU A 88 -15.71 -18.47 0.82
CA GLU A 88 -16.76 -19.33 0.28
C GLU A 88 -18.10 -18.60 0.36
N VAL A 89 -18.70 -18.28 -0.78
CA VAL A 89 -19.96 -17.54 -0.86
C VAL A 89 -20.88 -18.11 -1.93
N ASP A 90 -22.18 -18.10 -1.66
CA ASP A 90 -23.24 -18.55 -2.55
C ASP A 90 -24.11 -17.38 -3.00
N GLY A 91 -24.52 -17.41 -4.25
CA GLY A 91 -25.38 -16.39 -4.85
C GLY A 91 -26.15 -16.89 -6.06
N PRO A 92 -26.98 -16.03 -6.69
CA PRO A 92 -27.83 -16.41 -7.79
C PRO A 92 -27.10 -16.98 -9.01
N THR A 93 -25.80 -16.70 -9.17
CA THR A 93 -25.00 -17.19 -10.30
C THR A 93 -24.12 -18.38 -9.93
N GLY A 94 -24.28 -18.94 -8.73
CA GLY A 94 -23.60 -20.12 -8.24
C GLY A 94 -22.67 -19.85 -7.06
N HIS A 95 -21.82 -20.82 -6.76
CA HIS A 95 -20.84 -20.81 -5.69
C HIS A 95 -19.54 -20.17 -6.13
N VAL A 96 -18.92 -19.38 -5.25
CA VAL A 96 -17.60 -18.77 -5.45
C VAL A 96 -16.67 -19.20 -4.34
N GLU A 97 -15.58 -19.86 -4.71
CA GLU A 97 -14.45 -20.18 -3.83
C GLU A 97 -13.26 -19.31 -4.20
N GLY A 98 -12.76 -18.54 -3.24
CA GLY A 98 -11.62 -17.65 -3.40
C GLY A 98 -10.53 -17.96 -2.38
N LEU A 99 -9.29 -17.85 -2.83
CA LEU A 99 -8.10 -17.94 -1.98
C LEU A 99 -7.31 -16.65 -2.10
N SER A 100 -6.92 -16.04 -0.98
CA SER A 100 -5.96 -14.93 -1.00
C SER A 100 -4.75 -15.27 -0.13
N LEU A 101 -3.56 -15.31 -0.75
CA LEU A 101 -2.28 -15.40 -0.04
C LEU A 101 -1.68 -14.00 0.04
N ARG A 102 -1.50 -13.51 1.27
CA ARG A 102 -0.93 -12.20 1.54
C ARG A 102 0.44 -12.35 2.18
N LEU A 103 1.43 -11.66 1.65
CA LEU A 103 2.84 -11.74 2.08
C LEU A 103 3.34 -10.34 2.43
N TYR A 104 3.95 -10.21 3.62
CA TYR A 104 4.61 -8.99 4.03
C TYR A 104 6.07 -8.98 3.60
N ASN A 105 6.51 -7.88 2.98
CA ASN A 105 7.90 -7.63 2.66
C ASN A 105 8.51 -6.69 3.70
N PRO A 106 9.44 -7.17 4.56
CA PRO A 106 10.04 -6.36 5.62
C PRO A 106 11.04 -5.32 5.10
N GLU A 107 11.49 -5.42 3.85
CA GLU A 107 12.41 -4.45 3.24
C GLU A 107 11.65 -3.23 2.71
N SER A 108 10.55 -3.45 1.98
CA SER A 108 9.71 -2.37 1.43
C SER A 108 8.62 -1.90 2.39
N HIS A 109 8.37 -2.63 3.49
CA HIS A 109 7.27 -2.42 4.44
C HIS A 109 5.88 -2.48 3.77
N GLN A 110 5.75 -3.29 2.72
CA GLN A 110 4.53 -3.45 1.95
C GLN A 110 4.02 -4.89 2.00
N TRP A 111 2.72 -5.04 1.76
CA TRP A 111 2.07 -6.31 1.54
C TRP A 111 1.85 -6.57 0.06
N SER A 112 2.00 -7.82 -0.34
CA SER A 112 1.65 -8.37 -1.65
C SER A 112 0.43 -9.29 -1.48
N LEU A 113 -0.66 -8.99 -2.18
CA LEU A 113 -1.93 -9.71 -2.08
C LEU A 113 -2.14 -10.49 -3.38
N ASN A 114 -2.13 -11.82 -3.27
CA ASN A 114 -2.23 -12.75 -4.39
C ASN A 114 -3.57 -13.49 -4.29
N PHE A 115 -4.45 -13.32 -5.27
CA PHE A 115 -5.77 -13.93 -5.28
C PHE A 115 -5.84 -15.09 -6.28
N ALA A 116 -6.58 -16.11 -5.94
CA ALA A 116 -6.98 -17.19 -6.85
C ALA A 116 -8.47 -17.48 -6.68
N ASN A 117 -9.13 -17.77 -7.80
CA ASN A 117 -10.46 -18.36 -7.81
C ASN A 117 -10.31 -19.85 -8.12
N ALA A 118 -11.05 -20.72 -7.43
CA ALA A 118 -10.95 -22.18 -7.59
C ALA A 118 -11.18 -22.62 -9.04
N SER A 119 -12.09 -21.98 -9.76
CA SER A 119 -12.34 -22.28 -11.18
C SER A 119 -11.19 -21.93 -12.11
N GLY A 120 -10.34 -20.96 -11.74
CA GLY A 120 -9.18 -20.54 -12.52
C GLY A 120 -7.90 -21.30 -12.20
N GLY A 121 -7.74 -21.74 -10.94
CA GLY A 121 -6.63 -22.54 -10.46
C GLY A 121 -5.25 -21.87 -10.55
N THR A 122 -5.18 -20.55 -10.71
CA THR A 122 -3.94 -19.78 -10.81
C THR A 122 -4.01 -18.52 -9.95
N LEU A 123 -2.87 -18.08 -9.42
CA LEU A 123 -2.77 -16.80 -8.73
C LEU A 123 -2.82 -15.64 -9.73
N SER A 124 -3.51 -14.57 -9.36
CA SER A 124 -3.51 -13.31 -10.10
C SER A 124 -2.17 -12.58 -10.02
N VAL A 125 -2.03 -11.51 -10.79
CA VAL A 125 -1.00 -10.50 -10.53
C VAL A 125 -1.22 -9.96 -9.11
N PRO A 126 -0.17 -9.85 -8.27
CA PRO A 126 -0.34 -9.38 -6.90
C PRO A 126 -0.62 -7.88 -6.86
N THR A 127 -1.64 -7.46 -6.12
CA THR A 127 -1.76 -6.07 -5.71
C THR A 127 -0.78 -5.78 -4.59
N VAL A 128 -0.04 -4.66 -4.66
CA VAL A 128 1.00 -4.29 -3.69
C VAL A 128 0.65 -2.95 -3.04
N GLY A 129 0.85 -2.85 -1.72
CA GLY A 129 0.56 -1.62 -1.00
C GLY A 129 0.75 -1.74 0.52
N GLU A 130 0.14 -0.82 1.24
CA GLU A 130 0.32 -0.69 2.68
C GLU A 130 -0.92 -0.07 3.35
N PHE A 131 -0.94 -0.10 4.69
CA PHE A 131 -1.94 0.62 5.47
C PHE A 131 -1.39 1.98 5.93
N LYS A 132 -2.19 3.03 5.72
CA LYS A 132 -1.94 4.38 6.22
C LYS A 132 -3.23 4.97 6.81
N ASN A 133 -3.13 5.59 7.98
CA ASN A 133 -4.25 6.32 8.60
C ASN A 133 -5.55 5.50 8.72
N GLY A 134 -5.45 4.21 9.07
CA GLY A 134 -6.61 3.34 9.22
C GLY A 134 -7.25 2.91 7.88
N ARG A 135 -6.51 2.96 6.78
CA ARG A 135 -6.95 2.53 5.45
C ARG A 135 -5.83 1.75 4.77
N GLY A 136 -6.13 0.57 4.23
CA GLY A 136 -5.21 -0.20 3.40
C GLY A 136 -5.49 0.06 1.94
N GLU A 137 -4.47 0.37 1.13
CA GLU A 137 -4.61 0.55 -0.32
C GLU A 137 -3.52 -0.22 -1.06
N PHE A 138 -3.94 -1.02 -2.03
CA PHE A 138 -3.08 -1.92 -2.79
C PHE A 138 -3.41 -1.82 -4.27
N TYR A 139 -2.39 -1.83 -5.11
CA TYR A 139 -2.53 -1.57 -6.53
C TYR A 139 -1.79 -2.60 -7.38
N ASP A 140 -2.33 -2.90 -8.54
CA ASP A 140 -1.64 -3.58 -9.62
C ASP A 140 -2.07 -3.05 -10.99
N GLN A 141 -1.49 -3.66 -12.04
CA GLN A 141 -1.86 -3.46 -13.42
C GLN A 141 -1.97 -4.82 -14.09
N GLU A 142 -3.16 -5.12 -14.62
CA GLU A 142 -3.44 -6.42 -15.22
C GLU A 142 -4.22 -6.32 -16.55
N PRO A 143 -4.17 -7.37 -17.40
CA PRO A 143 -5.00 -7.44 -18.59
C PRO A 143 -6.46 -7.76 -18.24
N PHE A 144 -7.40 -6.98 -18.74
CA PHE A 144 -8.82 -7.22 -18.60
C PHE A 144 -9.57 -6.94 -19.91
N ASN A 145 -10.29 -7.95 -20.44
CA ASN A 145 -11.04 -7.83 -21.70
C ASN A 145 -10.22 -7.24 -22.86
N GLY A 146 -8.93 -7.66 -23.01
CA GLY A 146 -8.06 -7.27 -24.10
C GLY A 146 -7.38 -5.90 -23.97
N ARG A 147 -7.48 -5.25 -22.82
CA ARG A 147 -6.78 -4.00 -22.48
C ARG A 147 -6.13 -4.09 -21.11
N MET A 148 -5.10 -3.26 -20.89
CA MET A 148 -4.49 -3.10 -19.57
C MET A 148 -5.34 -2.16 -18.73
N ILE A 149 -5.59 -2.53 -17.48
CA ILE A 149 -6.30 -1.72 -16.50
C ILE A 149 -5.45 -1.57 -15.24
N LEU A 150 -5.80 -0.57 -14.41
CA LEU A 150 -5.33 -0.51 -13.03
C LEU A 150 -6.38 -1.14 -12.12
N VAL A 151 -5.91 -1.90 -11.15
CA VAL A 151 -6.73 -2.47 -10.07
C VAL A 151 -6.36 -1.78 -8.77
N ARG A 152 -7.35 -1.48 -7.95
CA ARG A 152 -7.18 -0.94 -6.61
C ARG A 152 -8.03 -1.75 -5.63
N ASN A 153 -7.38 -2.30 -4.63
CA ASN A 153 -8.00 -2.98 -3.49
C ASN A 153 -7.90 -2.09 -2.25
N VAL A 154 -8.99 -1.94 -1.53
CA VAL A 154 -9.07 -1.05 -0.38
C VAL A 154 -9.73 -1.74 0.81
N TRP A 155 -9.07 -1.70 1.97
CA TRP A 155 -9.66 -2.02 3.27
C TRP A 155 -10.00 -0.74 4.01
N MET A 156 -11.24 -0.64 4.51
CA MET A 156 -11.74 0.53 5.23
C MET A 156 -12.74 0.12 6.31
N ASP A 157 -13.19 1.08 7.12
CA ASP A 157 -14.20 0.90 8.16
C ASP A 157 -13.86 -0.25 9.13
N MET A 158 -12.58 -0.47 9.39
CA MET A 158 -12.09 -1.55 10.24
C MET A 158 -12.47 -1.30 11.70
N LYS A 159 -13.22 -2.24 12.27
CA LYS A 159 -13.63 -2.29 13.66
C LYS A 159 -13.30 -3.67 14.25
N ALA A 160 -13.46 -3.84 15.54
CA ALA A 160 -13.20 -5.12 16.19
C ALA A 160 -13.98 -6.29 15.55
N ASN A 161 -15.23 -6.05 15.15
CA ASN A 161 -16.15 -7.09 14.66
C ASN A 161 -16.65 -6.85 13.24
N SER A 162 -16.10 -5.90 12.50
CA SER A 162 -16.47 -5.67 11.10
C SER A 162 -15.36 -5.00 10.32
N CYS A 163 -15.31 -5.26 9.02
CA CYS A 163 -14.50 -4.50 8.07
C CYS A 163 -15.19 -4.44 6.71
N ARG A 164 -14.71 -3.54 5.86
CA ARG A 164 -15.16 -3.40 4.49
C ARG A 164 -13.97 -3.47 3.55
N PHE A 165 -14.10 -4.29 2.52
CA PHE A 165 -13.20 -4.38 1.39
C PHE A 165 -13.88 -3.89 0.13
N GLU A 166 -13.15 -3.15 -0.72
CA GLU A 166 -13.59 -2.77 -2.05
C GLU A 166 -12.48 -3.03 -3.07
N GLN A 167 -12.86 -3.56 -4.23
CA GLN A 167 -12.03 -3.54 -5.42
C GLN A 167 -12.61 -2.56 -6.43
N ALA A 168 -11.74 -1.82 -7.10
CA ALA A 168 -12.12 -0.93 -8.19
C ALA A 168 -11.17 -1.06 -9.37
N PHE A 169 -11.70 -0.89 -10.58
CA PHE A 169 -10.95 -0.87 -11.82
C PHE A 169 -10.88 0.53 -12.40
N SER A 170 -9.78 0.83 -13.10
CA SER A 170 -9.61 2.03 -13.91
C SER A 170 -9.01 1.67 -15.27
N ASP A 171 -9.62 2.17 -16.34
CA ASP A 171 -9.13 2.00 -17.72
C ASP A 171 -8.65 3.33 -18.35
N ASP A 172 -8.54 4.39 -17.54
CA ASP A 172 -8.12 5.72 -17.95
C ASP A 172 -6.84 6.20 -17.24
N GLY A 173 -6.05 5.27 -16.70
CA GLY A 173 -4.80 5.55 -16.00
C GLY A 173 -4.99 6.08 -14.57
N GLY A 174 -6.06 5.69 -13.90
CA GLY A 174 -6.35 6.04 -12.51
C GLY A 174 -7.07 7.39 -12.32
N LYS A 175 -7.55 8.02 -13.39
CA LYS A 175 -8.31 9.27 -13.31
C LYS A 175 -9.71 9.04 -12.74
N THR A 176 -10.36 7.95 -13.17
CA THR A 176 -11.63 7.50 -12.63
C THR A 176 -11.54 6.03 -12.21
N TRP A 177 -12.37 5.65 -11.23
CA TRP A 177 -12.39 4.31 -10.65
C TRP A 177 -13.83 3.80 -10.57
N GLU A 178 -14.06 2.60 -11.10
CA GLU A 178 -15.35 1.90 -11.00
C GLU A 178 -15.23 0.78 -9.98
N THR A 179 -15.90 0.92 -8.83
CA THR A 179 -15.98 -0.16 -7.83
C THR A 179 -16.77 -1.32 -8.44
N ASN A 180 -16.20 -2.53 -8.36
CA ASN A 180 -16.77 -3.74 -8.98
C ASN A 180 -16.91 -4.93 -8.02
N TRP A 181 -16.35 -4.83 -6.82
CA TRP A 181 -16.43 -5.83 -5.77
C TRP A 181 -16.48 -5.12 -4.42
N ILE A 182 -17.45 -5.48 -3.59
CA ILE A 182 -17.59 -4.97 -2.24
C ILE A 182 -17.81 -6.17 -1.32
N ALA A 183 -16.96 -6.36 -0.31
CA ALA A 183 -17.20 -7.32 0.75
C ALA A 183 -17.39 -6.57 2.08
N VAL A 184 -18.41 -6.96 2.82
CA VAL A 184 -18.63 -6.53 4.21
C VAL A 184 -18.55 -7.76 5.09
N ASP A 185 -17.55 -7.76 5.96
CA ASP A 185 -17.30 -8.87 6.84
C ASP A 185 -17.74 -8.55 8.27
N THR A 186 -18.43 -9.50 8.89
CA THR A 186 -18.86 -9.45 10.30
C THR A 186 -18.26 -10.64 11.02
N ARG A 187 -17.55 -10.41 12.13
CA ARG A 187 -16.87 -11.47 12.89
C ARG A 187 -17.87 -12.48 13.46
N VAL A 188 -17.54 -13.74 13.30
CA VAL A 188 -18.27 -14.85 13.96
C VAL A 188 -17.60 -15.09 15.31
N GLU A 189 -18.40 -15.14 16.38
CA GLU A 189 -17.95 -15.45 17.75
C GLU A 189 -17.59 -16.93 17.93
#